data_28ff4a152b191562a48ca1aa5cb96eda
#
_entry.id   28ff4a152b191562a48ca1aa5cb96eda
#
_cell.length_a   1.000
_cell.length_b   1.000
_cell.length_c   1.000
_cell.angle_alpha   90.00
_cell.angle_beta   90.00
_cell.angle_gamma   90.00
#
_symmetry.space_group_name_H-M   'P 1'
#
loop_
_entity.id
_entity.type
_entity.pdbx_description
1 polymer ?
#
loop_
_entity_poly.entity_id
_entity_poly.type
_entity_poly.pdbx_seq_one_letter_code
_entity_poly.pdbx_strand_id
1 'polypeptide(L)'
;MMRQQFDRDIRSLDAVFSFLHRFAEEEQLDARASYVLDLAVEEFFTNIVKYSRGTSSDVFLEAVRSGGTVTVRLEEQTPVPFDVTRATQTQFDVPFAERKPGGLGIHIAREMLDGLAYEYVDGKSRITLTKHLET
;
A
#
# COMPACT_ATOMS: atom_id res chain seq x y z
N MET A 1 17.16 -4.11 -0.29
CA MET A 1 16.18 -3.03 -0.08
C MET A 1 16.03 -2.21 -1.35
N MET A 2 14.81 -1.90 -1.73
CA MET A 2 14.52 -1.01 -2.85
C MET A 2 13.67 0.14 -2.36
N ARG A 3 13.95 1.35 -2.83
CA ARG A 3 13.18 2.55 -2.48
C ARG A 3 13.03 3.42 -3.72
N GLN A 4 11.84 3.94 -3.95
CA GLN A 4 11.56 4.81 -5.10
C GLN A 4 10.48 5.82 -4.75
N GLN A 5 10.59 7.00 -5.35
CA GLN A 5 9.67 8.11 -5.22
C GLN A 5 8.72 8.11 -6.42
N PHE A 6 7.45 8.40 -6.16
CA PHE A 6 6.41 8.42 -7.20
C PHE A 6 5.61 9.70 -7.10
N ASP A 7 5.26 10.28 -8.24
CA ASP A 7 4.35 11.42 -8.28
C ASP A 7 3.01 11.04 -7.66
N ARG A 8 2.39 11.97 -6.95
CA ARG A 8 1.05 11.78 -6.36
C ARG A 8 0.00 11.88 -7.47
N ASP A 9 -0.12 10.83 -8.26
CA ASP A 9 -0.98 10.77 -9.44
C ASP A 9 -1.32 9.32 -9.72
N ILE A 10 -2.58 9.05 -10.07
CA ILE A 10 -3.04 7.69 -10.42
C ILE A 10 -2.23 7.12 -11.60
N ARG A 11 -1.75 7.99 -12.49
CA ARG A 11 -0.93 7.55 -13.63
C ARG A 11 0.40 6.95 -13.21
N SER A 12 0.83 7.15 -11.95
CA SER A 12 2.05 6.53 -11.42
C SER A 12 1.88 5.04 -11.15
N LEU A 13 0.65 4.49 -11.19
CA LEU A 13 0.42 3.08 -10.88
C LEU A 13 1.26 2.13 -11.73
N ASP A 14 1.44 2.42 -13.02
CA ASP A 14 2.28 1.57 -13.86
C ASP A 14 3.72 1.51 -13.35
N ALA A 15 4.27 2.64 -12.92
CA ALA A 15 5.61 2.70 -12.35
C ALA A 15 5.67 2.00 -10.99
N VAL A 16 4.61 2.11 -10.20
CA VAL A 16 4.50 1.40 -8.91
C VAL A 16 4.54 -0.10 -9.12
N PHE A 17 3.75 -0.62 -10.08
CA PHE A 17 3.78 -2.05 -10.40
C PHE A 17 5.14 -2.49 -10.92
N SER A 18 5.78 -1.69 -11.77
CA SER A 18 7.14 -2.02 -12.25
C SER A 18 8.13 -2.13 -11.10
N PHE A 19 8.02 -1.23 -10.12
CA PHE A 19 8.85 -1.27 -8.92
C PHE A 19 8.62 -2.58 -8.14
N LEU A 20 7.36 -2.92 -7.89
CA LEU A 20 7.02 -4.13 -7.13
C LEU A 20 7.45 -5.39 -7.87
N HIS A 21 7.30 -5.43 -9.19
CA HIS A 21 7.68 -6.60 -9.98
C HIS A 21 9.20 -6.78 -10.05
N ARG A 22 9.96 -5.70 -10.14
CA ARG A 22 11.42 -5.79 -10.04
C ARG A 22 11.85 -6.32 -8.69
N PHE A 23 11.23 -5.82 -7.62
CA PHE A 23 11.51 -6.30 -6.28
C PHE A 23 11.19 -7.80 -6.15
N ALA A 24 10.01 -8.21 -6.64
CA ALA A 24 9.59 -9.60 -6.60
C ALA A 24 10.56 -10.51 -7.36
N GLU A 25 11.03 -10.06 -8.52
CA GLU A 25 11.99 -10.81 -9.32
C GLU A 25 13.35 -10.92 -8.64
N GLU A 26 13.87 -9.80 -8.13
CA GLU A 26 15.18 -9.79 -7.45
C GLU A 26 15.17 -10.65 -6.19
N GLU A 27 14.06 -10.64 -5.45
CA GLU A 27 13.94 -11.38 -4.20
C GLU A 27 13.29 -12.76 -4.39
N GLN A 28 13.00 -13.14 -5.62
CA GLN A 28 12.44 -14.45 -5.97
C GLN A 28 11.16 -14.77 -5.20
N LEU A 29 10.24 -13.80 -5.15
CA LEU A 29 8.94 -14.00 -4.51
C LEU A 29 8.09 -14.91 -5.37
N ASP A 30 7.28 -15.77 -4.71
CA ASP A 30 6.32 -16.57 -5.44
C ASP A 30 5.18 -15.69 -5.99
N ALA A 31 4.43 -16.24 -6.95
CA ALA A 31 3.38 -15.50 -7.63
C ALA A 31 2.27 -15.03 -6.69
N ARG A 32 1.96 -15.81 -5.65
CA ARG A 32 0.93 -15.45 -4.69
C ARG A 32 1.35 -14.25 -3.84
N ALA A 33 2.57 -14.29 -3.32
CA ALA A 33 3.09 -13.17 -2.52
C ALA A 33 3.14 -11.89 -3.36
N SER A 34 3.63 -11.99 -4.60
CA SER A 34 3.69 -10.86 -5.52
C SER A 34 2.30 -10.28 -5.80
N TYR A 35 1.30 -11.13 -6.03
CA TYR A 35 -0.07 -10.71 -6.27
C TYR A 35 -0.66 -9.98 -5.07
N VAL A 36 -0.45 -10.50 -3.86
CA VAL A 36 -0.95 -9.87 -2.63
C VAL A 36 -0.36 -8.47 -2.46
N LEU A 37 0.94 -8.32 -2.71
CA LEU A 37 1.60 -7.02 -2.61
C LEU A 37 1.07 -6.05 -3.66
N ASP A 38 0.90 -6.50 -4.90
CA ASP A 38 0.35 -5.67 -5.97
C ASP A 38 -1.04 -5.15 -5.59
N LEU A 39 -1.90 -6.04 -5.13
CA LEU A 39 -3.28 -5.68 -4.76
C LEU A 39 -3.31 -4.69 -3.60
N ALA A 40 -2.55 -4.97 -2.56
CA ALA A 40 -2.54 -4.11 -1.37
C ALA A 40 -1.94 -2.74 -1.66
N VAL A 41 -0.81 -2.69 -2.35
CA VAL A 41 -0.15 -1.42 -2.67
C VAL A 41 -1.02 -0.59 -3.61
N GLU A 42 -1.64 -1.22 -4.61
CA GLU A 42 -2.57 -0.52 -5.51
C GLU A 42 -3.66 0.21 -4.73
N GLU A 43 -4.31 -0.50 -3.80
CA GLU A 43 -5.41 0.06 -3.04
C GLU A 43 -4.94 1.19 -2.12
N PHE A 44 -3.84 1.00 -1.40
CA PHE A 44 -3.33 2.04 -0.51
C PHE A 44 -2.80 3.25 -1.27
N PHE A 45 -2.06 3.03 -2.36
CA PHE A 45 -1.56 4.13 -3.18
C PHE A 45 -2.73 4.94 -3.77
N THR A 46 -3.72 4.26 -4.29
CA THR A 46 -4.92 4.90 -4.84
C THR A 46 -5.65 5.73 -3.78
N ASN A 47 -5.79 5.18 -2.57
CA ASN A 47 -6.44 5.89 -1.47
C ASN A 47 -5.64 7.11 -1.03
N ILE A 48 -4.32 7.01 -1.00
CA ILE A 48 -3.46 8.16 -0.70
C ILE A 48 -3.71 9.27 -1.72
N VAL A 49 -3.70 8.94 -3.01
CA VAL A 49 -3.90 9.94 -4.07
C VAL A 49 -5.29 10.56 -3.99
N LYS A 50 -6.32 9.75 -3.72
CA LYS A 50 -7.71 10.24 -3.73
C LYS A 50 -8.10 10.98 -2.46
N TYR A 51 -7.64 10.55 -1.31
CA TYR A 51 -8.20 10.97 -0.03
C TYR A 51 -7.26 11.75 0.88
N SER A 52 -5.94 11.59 0.75
CA SER A 52 -5.00 12.36 1.53
C SER A 52 -4.96 13.79 1.00
N ARG A 53 -5.28 14.76 1.85
CA ARG A 53 -5.44 16.15 1.42
C ARG A 53 -4.48 17.07 2.15
N GLY A 54 -4.33 18.28 1.60
CA GLY A 54 -3.47 19.30 2.20
C GLY A 54 -1.99 19.10 1.92
N THR A 55 -1.66 18.21 0.99
CA THR A 55 -0.29 17.92 0.62
C THR A 55 -0.18 17.71 -0.89
N SER A 56 0.95 18.10 -1.44
CA SER A 56 1.32 17.81 -2.83
C SER A 56 2.61 16.98 -2.88
N SER A 57 3.06 16.48 -1.73
CA SER A 57 4.30 15.71 -1.68
C SER A 57 4.17 14.39 -2.44
N ASP A 58 5.30 13.91 -2.94
CA ASP A 58 5.35 12.62 -3.58
C ASP A 58 5.13 11.50 -2.58
N VAL A 59 4.85 10.31 -3.09
CA VAL A 59 4.69 9.10 -2.29
C VAL A 59 5.95 8.25 -2.46
N PHE A 60 6.49 7.77 -1.35
CA PHE A 60 7.68 6.92 -1.37
C PHE A 60 7.30 5.50 -1.05
N LEU A 61 7.85 4.56 -1.83
CA LEU A 61 7.72 3.13 -1.55
C LEU A 61 9.09 2.58 -1.18
N GLU A 62 9.11 1.74 -0.17
CA GLU A 62 10.30 1.00 0.25
C GLU A 62 9.91 -0.46 0.41
N ALA A 63 10.72 -1.36 -0.16
CA ALA A 63 10.46 -2.79 -0.08
C ALA A 63 11.73 -3.50 0.41
N VAL A 64 11.54 -4.39 1.38
CA VAL A 64 12.64 -5.12 2.03
C VAL A 64 12.23 -6.58 2.23
N ARG A 65 13.14 -7.50 1.93
CA ARG A 65 13.00 -8.89 2.34
C ARG A 65 14.03 -9.20 3.41
N SER A 66 13.58 -9.77 4.52
CA SER A 66 14.44 -10.24 5.59
C SER A 66 14.04 -11.68 5.92
N GLY A 67 14.87 -12.64 5.51
CA GLY A 67 14.52 -14.05 5.65
C GLY A 67 13.24 -14.39 4.91
N GLY A 68 12.26 -14.93 5.61
CA GLY A 68 10.95 -15.28 5.06
C GLY A 68 9.91 -14.18 5.15
N THR A 69 10.29 -12.95 5.49
CA THR A 69 9.36 -11.85 5.68
C THR A 69 9.63 -10.73 4.70
N VAL A 70 8.59 -10.29 3.99
CA VAL A 70 8.63 -9.12 3.10
C VAL A 70 7.89 -7.98 3.76
N THR A 71 8.48 -6.80 3.76
CA THR A 71 7.88 -5.58 4.27
C THR A 71 7.87 -4.54 3.17
N VAL A 72 6.69 -3.95 2.92
CA VAL A 72 6.55 -2.83 1.99
C VAL A 72 5.97 -1.65 2.75
N ARG A 73 6.57 -0.50 2.58
CA ARG A 73 6.18 0.71 3.29
C ARG A 73 5.84 1.80 2.28
N LEU A 74 4.68 2.43 2.50
CA LEU A 74 4.27 3.63 1.77
C LEU A 74 4.38 4.82 2.72
N GLU A 75 5.03 5.90 2.27
CA GLU A 75 5.27 7.06 3.12
C GLU A 75 4.95 8.34 2.35
N GLU A 76 4.28 9.28 3.01
CA GLU A 76 3.98 10.60 2.46
C GLU A 76 4.12 11.66 3.53
N GLN A 77 4.48 12.88 3.12
CA GLN A 77 4.45 14.02 4.03
C GLN A 77 3.04 14.58 4.07
N THR A 78 2.49 14.73 5.27
CA THR A 78 1.14 15.27 5.47
C THR A 78 1.14 16.23 6.65
N PRO A 79 0.39 17.35 6.56
CA PRO A 79 0.33 18.32 7.67
C PRO A 79 -0.42 17.77 8.89
N VAL A 80 -1.33 16.81 8.66
CA VAL A 80 -2.08 16.16 9.73
C VAL A 80 -2.11 14.66 9.49
N PRO A 81 -2.23 13.84 10.54
CA PRO A 81 -2.36 12.40 10.35
C PRO A 81 -3.55 12.04 9.47
N PHE A 82 -3.34 11.14 8.53
CA PHE A 82 -4.42 10.61 7.70
C PHE A 82 -4.19 9.12 7.51
N ASP A 83 -4.97 8.31 8.22
CA ASP A 83 -4.85 6.86 8.16
C ASP A 83 -5.72 6.30 7.05
N VAL A 84 -5.11 6.11 5.86
CA VAL A 84 -5.83 5.56 4.71
C VAL A 84 -6.23 4.10 4.91
N THR A 85 -5.65 3.41 5.89
CA THR A 85 -6.07 2.03 6.19
C THR A 85 -7.48 2.01 6.78
N ARG A 86 -7.93 3.12 7.35
CA ARG A 86 -9.28 3.27 7.89
C ARG A 86 -10.26 3.88 6.89
N ALA A 87 -9.76 4.53 5.84
CA ALA A 87 -10.60 5.21 4.87
C ALA A 87 -11.57 4.26 4.16
N THR A 88 -11.20 3.00 4.04
CA THR A 88 -12.01 1.98 3.39
C THR A 88 -12.96 1.25 4.32
N GLN A 89 -12.74 1.32 5.63
CA GLN A 89 -13.59 0.61 6.60
C GLN A 89 -15.03 1.11 6.58
N THR A 90 -15.22 2.41 6.41
CA THR A 90 -16.56 3.01 6.38
C THR A 90 -17.38 2.51 5.20
N GLN A 91 -16.75 2.04 4.14
CA GLN A 91 -17.46 1.50 2.98
C GLN A 91 -18.14 0.17 3.25
N PHE A 92 -17.64 -0.59 4.24
CA PHE A 92 -18.22 -1.88 4.58
C PHE A 92 -19.40 -1.76 5.52
N ASP A 93 -19.63 -0.56 6.08
CA ASP A 93 -20.79 -0.26 6.91
C ASP A 93 -22.01 0.14 6.10
N VAL A 94 -21.87 0.27 4.77
CA VAL A 94 -22.98 0.62 3.87
C VAL A 94 -23.41 -0.62 3.06
N PRO A 95 -24.68 -0.63 2.58
CA PRO A 95 -25.14 -1.73 1.72
C PRO A 95 -24.24 -1.93 0.51
N PHE A 96 -24.10 -3.18 0.09
CA PHE A 96 -23.22 -3.53 -1.01
C PHE A 96 -23.45 -2.69 -2.27
N ALA A 97 -24.73 -2.41 -2.58
CA ALA A 97 -25.09 -1.64 -3.77
C ALA A 97 -24.61 -0.18 -3.72
N GLU A 98 -24.30 0.33 -2.53
CA GLU A 98 -23.84 1.71 -2.34
C GLU A 98 -22.33 1.82 -2.16
N ARG A 99 -21.62 0.68 -2.16
CA ARG A 99 -20.17 0.67 -1.99
C ARG A 99 -19.47 1.20 -3.23
N LYS A 100 -18.44 2.01 -3.00
CA LYS A 100 -17.61 2.51 -4.09
C LYS A 100 -16.66 1.42 -4.58
N PRO A 101 -16.30 1.41 -5.89
CA PRO A 101 -15.26 0.51 -6.40
C PRO A 101 -13.95 0.69 -5.64
N GLY A 102 -13.20 -0.38 -5.46
CA GLY A 102 -11.88 -0.38 -4.84
C GLY A 102 -11.87 -0.77 -3.35
N GLY A 103 -12.94 -0.44 -2.60
CA GLY A 103 -12.98 -0.76 -1.17
C GLY A 103 -12.93 -2.25 -0.87
N LEU A 104 -13.50 -3.05 -1.76
CA LEU A 104 -13.50 -4.50 -1.60
C LEU A 104 -12.11 -5.10 -1.77
N GLY A 105 -11.31 -4.54 -2.68
CA GLY A 105 -9.94 -5.00 -2.90
C GLY A 105 -9.08 -4.86 -1.66
N ILE A 106 -9.19 -3.73 -0.93
CA ILE A 106 -8.41 -3.53 0.28
C ILE A 106 -8.82 -4.50 1.39
N HIS A 107 -10.11 -4.81 1.47
CA HIS A 107 -10.61 -5.79 2.44
C HIS A 107 -9.97 -7.16 2.19
N ILE A 108 -9.96 -7.61 0.94
CA ILE A 108 -9.33 -8.87 0.57
C ILE A 108 -7.83 -8.86 0.86
N ALA A 109 -7.15 -7.77 0.49
CA ALA A 109 -5.71 -7.63 0.73
C ALA A 109 -5.38 -7.70 2.22
N ARG A 110 -6.20 -7.08 3.07
CA ARG A 110 -5.97 -7.10 4.52
C ARG A 110 -6.01 -8.52 5.08
N GLU A 111 -6.92 -9.36 4.58
CA GLU A 111 -7.00 -10.75 5.03
C GLU A 111 -5.82 -11.58 4.55
N MET A 112 -5.21 -11.22 3.43
CA MET A 112 -4.08 -11.96 2.85
C MET A 112 -2.72 -11.48 3.37
N LEU A 113 -2.67 -10.29 3.98
CA LEU A 113 -1.46 -9.76 4.61
C LEU A 113 -1.31 -10.37 6.01
N ASP A 114 -0.06 -10.49 6.44
CA ASP A 114 0.25 -10.98 7.79
C ASP A 114 0.35 -9.84 8.79
N GLY A 115 0.55 -8.62 8.31
CA GLY A 115 0.55 -7.44 9.15
C GLY A 115 0.24 -6.18 8.37
N LEU A 116 -0.38 -5.23 9.06
CA LEU A 116 -0.71 -3.93 8.51
C LEU A 116 -0.67 -2.92 9.65
N ALA A 117 0.18 -1.91 9.52
CA ALA A 117 0.33 -0.89 10.53
C ALA A 117 0.35 0.51 9.92
N TYR A 118 -0.17 1.46 10.66
CA TYR A 118 -0.10 2.87 10.31
C TYR A 118 0.55 3.64 11.44
N GLU A 119 1.42 4.59 11.10
CA GLU A 119 1.97 5.52 12.08
C GLU A 119 2.14 6.91 11.48
N TYR A 120 2.14 7.91 12.34
CA TYR A 120 2.41 9.28 11.96
C TYR A 120 3.58 9.79 12.79
N VAL A 121 4.71 10.06 12.13
CA VAL A 121 5.95 10.43 12.79
C VAL A 121 6.61 11.58 12.02
N ASP A 122 6.92 12.67 12.72
CA ASP A 122 7.64 13.81 12.14
C ASP A 122 7.00 14.37 10.87
N GLY A 123 5.67 14.50 10.87
CA GLY A 123 4.95 15.04 9.73
C GLY A 123 4.80 14.09 8.57
N LYS A 124 5.03 12.79 8.79
CA LYS A 124 4.93 11.77 7.75
C LYS A 124 3.92 10.70 8.15
N SER A 125 3.00 10.40 7.24
CA SER A 125 2.11 9.24 7.36
C SER A 125 2.79 8.04 6.71
N ARG A 126 2.81 6.92 7.41
CA ARG A 126 3.53 5.72 6.99
C ARG A 126 2.67 4.49 7.18
N ILE A 127 2.48 3.74 6.10
CA ILE A 127 1.76 2.47 6.11
C ILE A 127 2.79 1.37 5.92
N THR A 128 2.76 0.36 6.77
CA THR A 128 3.67 -0.79 6.68
C THR A 128 2.87 -2.06 6.45
N LEU A 129 3.16 -2.74 5.35
CA LEU A 129 2.56 -4.00 4.97
C LEU A 129 3.57 -5.11 5.22
N THR A 130 3.12 -6.20 5.83
CA THR A 130 3.99 -7.36 6.10
C THR A 130 3.38 -8.60 5.48
N LYS A 131 4.21 -9.37 4.77
CA LYS A 131 3.81 -10.64 4.17
C LYS A 131 4.88 -11.69 4.46
N HIS A 132 4.46 -12.81 5.06
CA HIS A 132 5.33 -13.94 5.27
C HIS A 132 5.31 -14.82 4.02
N LEU A 133 6.50 -15.24 3.60
CA LEU A 133 6.65 -16.12 2.43
C LEU A 133 6.45 -17.56 2.87
N GLU A 134 5.84 -18.34 1.98
CA GLU A 134 5.72 -19.77 2.19
C GLU A 134 7.06 -20.43 1.90
N THR A 135 7.40 -21.42 2.71
CA THR A 135 8.65 -22.19 2.54
C THR A 135 8.39 -23.50 1.80
#